data_654a386b2ca8026137171b4d4169e99b
#
_entry.id   654a386b2ca8026137171b4d4169e99b
#
_cell.length_a   1.000
_cell.length_b   1.000
_cell.length_c   1.000
_cell.angle_alpha   90.00
_cell.angle_beta   90.00
_cell.angle_gamma   90.00
#
_symmetry.space_group_name_H-M   'P 1'
#
loop_
_entity.id
_entity.type
_entity.pdbx_description
1 polymer ?
#
loop_
_entity_poly.entity_id
_entity_poly.type
_entity_poly.pdbx_seq_one_letter_code
_entity_poly.pdbx_strand_id
1 'polypeptide(L)'
;KKAQNVVKTSVDLSRQDEGDEMFGSSAVARSIVRSTMSASESIAKILPDNLKRWADSRFNKDVMIMENGAAFDLIRASVNLVLAGLLIALGTSLKLPLSTTYVTFMVAMGSSLADRAWSRDSAVYRITGVLSVIGGWFITAGAAFTICFVVTLIMYYGGTFAMLALIALAIFLLVRSNIHYSKKQKDKGKDDIFSRLIASKDKEERWRLLRQHVNNTLVAEMAFTNETYRQITDGFINENLKALRKAVNNTDNQKEMLKKIRRKEILGLRRIDNFTAIEKNTWFHLGSNSCEQMLYCLKRICDPCKEHVDNKFTPLSERATNEFIPIRDEMTALMTKATEVLANKAYDQTDALLREGAILKGKISTLRKEQMDRIQERDVNVKASMVYLNVLQESQELVSYWRHLLRADRMFQTDLKK
;
A
#
# COMPACT_ATOMS: atom_id res chain seq x y z
N LYS A 1 -17.27 -4.55 17.20
CA LYS A 1 -16.01 -4.61 16.40
C LYS A 1 -16.20 -4.22 14.93
N LYS A 2 -17.28 -4.62 14.25
CA LYS A 2 -17.59 -4.14 12.87
C LYS A 2 -17.98 -2.66 12.85
N ALA A 3 -18.76 -2.20 13.83
CA ALA A 3 -19.12 -0.79 13.99
C ALA A 3 -17.91 0.14 14.14
N GLN A 4 -16.84 -0.31 14.82
CA GLN A 4 -15.60 0.46 14.96
C GLN A 4 -14.93 0.77 13.62
N ASN A 5 -15.00 -0.14 12.63
CA ASN A 5 -14.43 0.12 11.31
C ASN A 5 -15.24 1.17 10.54
N VAL A 6 -16.57 1.18 10.67
CA VAL A 6 -17.43 2.20 10.03
C VAL A 6 -17.15 3.57 10.63
N VAL A 7 -17.12 3.66 11.96
CA VAL A 7 -16.78 4.91 12.67
C VAL A 7 -15.38 5.39 12.27
N LYS A 8 -14.39 4.50 12.26
CA LYS A 8 -13.03 4.83 11.85
C LYS A 8 -12.99 5.39 10.42
N THR A 9 -13.66 4.75 9.47
CA THR A 9 -13.73 5.22 8.09
C THR A 9 -14.40 6.59 7.99
N SER A 10 -15.50 6.81 8.72
CA SER A 10 -16.18 8.11 8.75
C SER A 10 -15.31 9.19 9.34
N VAL A 11 -14.60 8.91 10.43
CA VAL A 11 -13.65 9.82 11.08
C VAL A 11 -12.46 10.13 10.17
N ASP A 12 -11.86 9.11 9.53
CA ASP A 12 -10.71 9.30 8.63
C ASP A 12 -11.07 10.14 7.39
N LEU A 13 -12.28 10.00 6.84
CA LEU A 13 -12.75 10.80 5.71
C LEU A 13 -13.11 12.25 6.09
N SER A 14 -13.49 12.48 7.35
CA SER A 14 -13.92 13.80 7.84
C SER A 14 -12.81 14.59 8.53
N ARG A 15 -11.60 14.06 8.69
CA ARG A 15 -10.52 14.73 9.42
C ARG A 15 -10.00 15.97 8.71
N GLN A 16 -9.52 16.94 9.53
CA GLN A 16 -9.01 18.23 9.08
C GLN A 16 -7.49 18.24 8.89
N ASP A 17 -6.79 17.34 9.57
CA ASP A 17 -5.33 17.22 9.47
C ASP A 17 -4.90 16.45 8.22
N GLU A 18 -3.69 16.74 7.74
CA GLU A 18 -3.03 15.95 6.71
C GLU A 18 -2.48 14.66 7.34
N GLY A 19 -2.84 13.53 6.77
CA GLY A 19 -2.40 12.23 7.27
C GLY A 19 -2.55 11.14 6.24
N ASP A 20 -2.35 9.89 6.68
CA ASP A 20 -2.47 8.72 5.81
C ASP A 20 -3.89 8.61 5.25
N GLU A 21 -4.01 8.64 3.93
CA GLU A 21 -5.28 8.45 3.24
C GLU A 21 -5.60 6.95 3.14
N MET A 22 -6.78 6.56 3.67
CA MET A 22 -7.18 5.16 3.75
C MET A 22 -7.51 4.55 2.38
N PHE A 23 -7.91 5.38 1.41
CA PHE A 23 -8.35 4.96 0.08
C PHE A 23 -7.33 5.33 -1.00
N GLY A 24 -7.27 4.52 -2.07
CA GLY A 24 -6.50 4.83 -3.27
C GLY A 24 -7.22 5.84 -4.18
N SER A 25 -6.60 6.29 -5.25
CA SER A 25 -7.25 7.14 -6.26
C SER A 25 -8.03 6.29 -7.26
N SER A 26 -9.28 6.68 -7.59
CA SER A 26 -10.08 6.06 -8.65
C SER A 26 -10.23 6.97 -9.87
N ALA A 27 -10.47 6.39 -11.06
CA ALA A 27 -10.68 7.17 -12.28
C ALA A 27 -11.92 8.07 -12.19
N VAL A 28 -12.98 7.58 -11.57
CA VAL A 28 -14.25 8.32 -11.37
C VAL A 28 -14.01 9.50 -10.43
N ALA A 29 -13.33 9.30 -9.30
CA ALA A 29 -13.03 10.38 -8.36
C ALA A 29 -12.14 11.45 -9.00
N ARG A 30 -11.13 11.06 -9.80
CA ARG A 30 -10.32 12.03 -10.56
C ARG A 30 -11.15 12.87 -11.53
N SER A 31 -12.12 12.24 -12.22
CA SER A 31 -13.01 12.97 -13.13
C SER A 31 -13.89 13.98 -12.37
N ILE A 32 -14.47 13.57 -11.25
CA ILE A 32 -15.30 14.44 -10.40
C ILE A 32 -14.48 15.60 -9.87
N VAL A 33 -13.29 15.37 -9.32
CA VAL A 33 -12.41 16.43 -8.80
C VAL A 33 -12.05 17.43 -9.89
N ARG A 34 -11.67 16.96 -11.09
CA ARG A 34 -11.35 17.86 -12.23
C ARG A 34 -12.55 18.72 -12.62
N SER A 35 -13.74 18.11 -12.76
CA SER A 35 -14.96 18.84 -13.11
C SER A 35 -15.33 19.86 -12.04
N THR A 36 -15.22 19.51 -10.77
CA THR A 36 -15.51 20.43 -9.65
C THR A 36 -14.51 21.57 -9.60
N MET A 37 -13.21 21.30 -9.84
CA MET A 37 -12.18 22.33 -9.87
C MET A 37 -12.39 23.30 -11.03
N SER A 38 -12.65 22.81 -12.24
CA SER A 38 -12.92 23.69 -13.39
C SER A 38 -14.20 24.50 -13.21
N ALA A 39 -15.24 23.94 -12.61
CA ALA A 39 -16.45 24.67 -12.26
C ALA A 39 -16.17 25.74 -11.18
N SER A 40 -15.40 25.40 -10.15
CA SER A 40 -14.99 26.33 -9.09
C SER A 40 -14.17 27.50 -9.65
N GLU A 41 -13.22 27.24 -10.55
CA GLU A 41 -12.44 28.29 -11.23
C GLU A 41 -13.32 29.21 -12.10
N SER A 42 -14.32 28.63 -12.77
CA SER A 42 -15.27 29.40 -13.57
C SER A 42 -16.16 30.31 -12.70
N ILE A 43 -16.66 29.78 -11.57
CA ILE A 43 -17.44 30.55 -10.60
C ILE A 43 -16.58 31.60 -9.93
N ALA A 44 -15.33 31.30 -9.60
CA ALA A 44 -14.41 32.25 -9.00
C ALA A 44 -14.08 33.46 -9.91
N LYS A 45 -14.17 33.30 -11.21
CA LYS A 45 -14.02 34.44 -12.18
C LYS A 45 -15.21 35.39 -12.18
N ILE A 46 -16.39 34.92 -11.79
CA ILE A 46 -17.63 35.70 -11.77
C ILE A 46 -17.81 36.45 -10.44
N LEU A 47 -17.23 35.92 -9.36
CA LEU A 47 -17.37 36.49 -8.01
C LEU A 47 -16.54 37.78 -7.83
N PRO A 48 -17.11 38.85 -7.25
CA PRO A 48 -16.37 40.07 -6.90
C PRO A 48 -15.22 39.75 -5.88
N ASP A 49 -14.09 40.45 -6.05
CA ASP A 49 -12.90 40.25 -5.21
C ASP A 49 -13.11 40.54 -3.73
N ASN A 50 -14.05 41.44 -3.40
CA ASN A 50 -14.43 41.75 -2.03
C ASN A 50 -15.09 40.52 -1.32
N LEU A 51 -15.91 39.78 -2.06
CA LEU A 51 -16.59 38.58 -1.59
C LEU A 51 -15.60 37.43 -1.39
N LYS A 52 -14.63 37.31 -2.30
CA LYS A 52 -13.54 36.32 -2.16
C LYS A 52 -12.71 36.59 -0.91
N ARG A 53 -12.25 37.82 -0.71
CA ARG A 53 -11.46 38.23 0.47
C ARG A 53 -12.24 38.05 1.77
N TRP A 54 -13.53 38.37 1.77
CA TRP A 54 -14.40 38.13 2.94
C TRP A 54 -14.55 36.64 3.23
N ALA A 55 -14.78 35.81 2.22
CA ALA A 55 -14.85 34.35 2.40
C ALA A 55 -13.53 33.78 2.92
N ASP A 56 -12.39 34.15 2.29
CA ASP A 56 -11.08 33.63 2.67
C ASP A 56 -10.65 34.05 4.08
N SER A 57 -11.08 35.22 4.56
CA SER A 57 -10.83 35.67 5.94
C SER A 57 -11.53 34.82 7.00
N ARG A 58 -12.54 34.04 6.62
CA ARG A 58 -13.26 33.11 7.53
C ARG A 58 -12.59 31.74 7.68
N PHE A 59 -11.62 31.43 6.80
CA PHE A 59 -10.91 30.13 6.80
C PHE A 59 -9.47 30.29 7.31
N ASN A 60 -9.31 30.89 8.52
CA ASN A 60 -8.00 31.03 9.12
C ASN A 60 -7.64 29.75 9.90
N LYS A 61 -6.66 28.97 9.40
CA LYS A 61 -6.19 27.74 10.02
C LYS A 61 -5.40 27.97 11.31
N ASP A 62 -4.86 29.15 11.52
CA ASP A 62 -4.01 29.46 12.68
C ASP A 62 -4.81 29.65 13.99
N VAL A 63 -6.13 29.83 13.88
CA VAL A 63 -7.03 30.02 15.03
C VAL A 63 -7.67 28.69 15.49
N MET A 64 -7.46 27.59 14.77
CA MET A 64 -8.07 26.31 15.11
C MET A 64 -7.37 25.66 16.30
N ILE A 65 -8.10 25.53 17.41
CA ILE A 65 -7.67 24.78 18.58
C ILE A 65 -8.08 23.32 18.39
N MET A 66 -7.14 22.51 17.85
CA MET A 66 -7.34 21.06 17.80
C MET A 66 -6.67 20.38 19.00
N GLU A 67 -7.42 19.59 19.74
CA GLU A 67 -6.84 18.69 20.73
C GLU A 67 -5.95 17.64 20.05
N ASN A 68 -4.83 17.29 20.69
CA ASN A 68 -3.89 16.30 20.17
C ASN A 68 -4.58 14.93 19.91
N GLY A 69 -4.71 14.56 18.64
CA GLY A 69 -5.34 13.31 18.22
C GLY A 69 -6.82 13.40 17.85
N ALA A 70 -7.44 14.58 17.92
CA ALA A 70 -8.79 14.82 17.42
C ALA A 70 -8.78 14.88 15.87
N ALA A 71 -9.77 14.27 15.25
CA ALA A 71 -9.90 14.26 13.79
C ALA A 71 -10.47 15.58 13.23
N PHE A 72 -11.22 16.32 14.05
CA PHE A 72 -11.83 17.61 13.75
C PHE A 72 -12.15 18.35 15.06
N ASP A 73 -12.41 19.66 14.97
CA ASP A 73 -12.65 20.51 16.11
C ASP A 73 -14.02 20.23 16.81
N LEU A 74 -14.17 20.71 18.04
CA LEU A 74 -15.35 20.52 18.84
C LEU A 74 -16.59 21.23 18.25
N ILE A 75 -16.40 22.38 17.60
CA ILE A 75 -17.46 23.17 16.97
C ILE A 75 -18.08 22.34 15.83
N ARG A 76 -17.27 21.77 14.98
CA ARG A 76 -17.73 20.91 13.88
C ARG A 76 -18.40 19.64 14.39
N ALA A 77 -17.88 19.04 15.47
CA ALA A 77 -18.55 17.91 16.10
C ALA A 77 -19.97 18.26 16.56
N SER A 78 -20.14 19.43 17.19
CA SER A 78 -21.44 19.94 17.65
C SER A 78 -22.38 20.24 16.48
N VAL A 79 -21.89 20.89 15.42
CA VAL A 79 -22.67 21.15 14.22
C VAL A 79 -23.12 19.85 13.55
N ASN A 80 -22.24 18.86 13.41
CA ASN A 80 -22.56 17.56 12.85
C ASN A 80 -23.68 16.86 13.65
N LEU A 81 -23.60 16.90 14.99
CA LEU A 81 -24.58 16.27 15.86
C LEU A 81 -25.96 16.94 15.73
N VAL A 82 -26.00 18.28 15.81
CA VAL A 82 -27.25 19.04 15.74
C VAL A 82 -27.87 18.90 14.35
N LEU A 83 -27.10 19.08 13.29
CA LEU A 83 -27.62 19.02 11.93
C LEU A 83 -28.12 17.60 11.57
N ALA A 84 -27.36 16.56 11.94
CA ALA A 84 -27.80 15.19 11.74
C ALA A 84 -29.10 14.88 12.53
N GLY A 85 -29.19 15.33 13.78
CA GLY A 85 -30.39 15.18 14.61
C GLY A 85 -31.60 15.87 13.99
N LEU A 86 -31.45 17.11 13.52
CA LEU A 86 -32.52 17.86 12.84
C LEU A 86 -32.97 17.17 11.54
N LEU A 87 -32.05 16.74 10.70
CA LEU A 87 -32.41 16.06 9.44
C LEU A 87 -33.08 14.71 9.69
N ILE A 88 -32.65 13.95 10.69
CA ILE A 88 -33.27 12.68 11.06
C ILE A 88 -34.70 12.94 11.60
N ALA A 89 -34.86 13.92 12.49
CA ALA A 89 -36.16 14.28 13.04
C ALA A 89 -37.14 14.73 11.93
N LEU A 90 -36.69 15.60 11.03
CA LEU A 90 -37.46 16.07 9.88
C LEU A 90 -37.85 14.91 8.97
N GLY A 91 -36.90 14.05 8.57
CA GLY A 91 -37.19 12.90 7.73
C GLY A 91 -38.14 11.90 8.38
N THR A 92 -38.02 11.68 9.70
CA THR A 92 -38.92 10.82 10.45
C THR A 92 -40.34 11.42 10.53
N SER A 93 -40.46 12.73 10.75
CA SER A 93 -41.76 13.40 10.78
C SER A 93 -42.45 13.40 9.41
N LEU A 94 -41.71 13.45 8.34
CA LEU A 94 -42.18 13.29 6.96
C LEU A 94 -42.40 11.82 6.54
N LYS A 95 -42.21 10.86 7.46
CA LYS A 95 -42.32 9.42 7.20
C LYS A 95 -41.44 8.91 6.07
N LEU A 96 -40.27 9.55 5.86
CA LEU A 96 -39.29 9.13 4.86
C LEU A 96 -38.49 7.92 5.37
N PRO A 97 -38.25 6.89 4.54
CA PRO A 97 -37.48 5.71 4.94
C PRO A 97 -35.97 6.06 4.93
N LEU A 98 -35.53 6.80 5.95
CA LEU A 98 -34.13 7.26 6.06
C LEU A 98 -33.28 6.32 6.94
N SER A 99 -32.05 6.02 6.52
CA SER A 99 -31.06 5.42 7.38
C SER A 99 -30.34 6.50 8.18
N THR A 100 -30.36 6.42 9.51
CA THR A 100 -29.65 7.35 10.39
C THR A 100 -28.16 7.36 10.11
N THR A 101 -27.56 6.20 9.83
CA THR A 101 -26.12 6.07 9.46
C THR A 101 -25.81 6.81 8.16
N TYR A 102 -26.70 6.74 7.17
CA TYR A 102 -26.55 7.49 5.93
C TYR A 102 -26.57 8.99 6.15
N VAL A 103 -27.57 9.49 6.91
CA VAL A 103 -27.71 10.92 7.19
C VAL A 103 -26.49 11.45 7.95
N THR A 104 -26.07 10.78 9.02
CA THR A 104 -24.92 11.21 9.81
C THR A 104 -23.62 11.19 9.01
N PHE A 105 -23.41 10.20 8.16
CA PHE A 105 -22.26 10.13 7.27
C PHE A 105 -22.26 11.28 6.26
N MET A 106 -23.37 11.56 5.61
CA MET A 106 -23.46 12.63 4.62
C MET A 106 -23.32 14.03 5.26
N VAL A 107 -23.83 14.23 6.47
CA VAL A 107 -23.61 15.47 7.24
C VAL A 107 -22.14 15.65 7.57
N ALA A 108 -21.44 14.60 8.02
CA ALA A 108 -20.02 14.67 8.31
C ALA A 108 -19.18 14.95 7.04
N MET A 109 -19.55 14.39 5.90
CA MET A 109 -18.86 14.68 4.64
C MET A 109 -19.17 16.10 4.14
N GLY A 110 -20.41 16.54 4.23
CA GLY A 110 -20.82 17.89 3.86
C GLY A 110 -20.14 18.98 4.69
N SER A 111 -20.08 18.79 6.01
CA SER A 111 -19.36 19.72 6.89
C SER A 111 -17.85 19.74 6.60
N SER A 112 -17.24 18.59 6.29
CA SER A 112 -15.84 18.49 5.89
C SER A 112 -15.54 19.29 4.62
N LEU A 113 -16.47 19.24 3.67
CA LEU A 113 -16.35 19.98 2.43
C LEU A 113 -16.56 21.49 2.67
N ALA A 114 -17.54 21.86 3.50
CA ALA A 114 -17.82 23.25 3.88
C ALA A 114 -16.63 23.90 4.60
N ASP A 115 -15.95 23.18 5.47
CA ASP A 115 -14.75 23.65 6.20
C ASP A 115 -13.47 23.64 5.36
N ARG A 116 -13.54 23.34 4.07
CA ARG A 116 -12.36 23.18 3.21
C ARG A 116 -11.31 22.21 3.79
N ALA A 117 -11.78 21.20 4.58
CA ALA A 117 -10.91 20.21 5.20
C ALA A 117 -10.25 19.28 4.17
N TRP A 118 -10.80 19.20 2.97
CA TRP A 118 -10.23 18.42 1.88
C TRP A 118 -9.29 19.30 1.06
N SER A 119 -7.98 19.13 1.31
CA SER A 119 -6.95 19.78 0.51
C SER A 119 -7.00 19.27 -0.94
N ARG A 120 -6.41 20.01 -1.86
CA ARG A 120 -6.30 19.63 -3.27
C ARG A 120 -5.66 18.25 -3.45
N ASP A 121 -4.69 17.91 -2.60
CA ASP A 121 -3.95 16.65 -2.67
C ASP A 121 -4.73 15.48 -2.05
N SER A 122 -5.60 15.73 -1.07
CA SER A 122 -6.41 14.70 -0.39
C SER A 122 -7.77 14.46 -1.04
N ALA A 123 -8.31 15.43 -1.79
CA ALA A 123 -9.68 15.40 -2.32
C ALA A 123 -9.99 14.14 -3.15
N VAL A 124 -9.07 13.70 -4.02
CA VAL A 124 -9.27 12.53 -4.88
C VAL A 124 -9.43 11.25 -4.05
N TYR A 125 -8.63 11.10 -3.00
CA TYR A 125 -8.66 9.93 -2.12
C TYR A 125 -9.93 9.89 -1.27
N ARG A 126 -10.35 11.05 -0.75
CA ARG A 126 -11.57 11.19 0.07
C ARG A 126 -12.84 10.99 -0.73
N ILE A 127 -12.92 11.56 -1.94
CA ILE A 127 -14.04 11.30 -2.85
C ILE A 127 -14.10 9.81 -3.22
N THR A 128 -12.96 9.16 -3.49
CA THR A 128 -12.93 7.71 -3.71
C THR A 128 -13.47 6.96 -2.49
N GLY A 129 -13.12 7.37 -1.28
CA GLY A 129 -13.62 6.79 -0.03
C GLY A 129 -15.13 6.94 0.10
N VAL A 130 -15.67 8.15 -0.11
CA VAL A 130 -17.12 8.42 -0.08
C VAL A 130 -17.86 7.57 -1.09
N LEU A 131 -17.40 7.54 -2.35
CA LEU A 131 -18.01 6.72 -3.39
C LEU A 131 -17.95 5.22 -3.07
N SER A 132 -16.85 4.76 -2.46
CA SER A 132 -16.71 3.35 -2.04
C SER A 132 -17.68 2.99 -0.91
N VAL A 133 -17.92 3.90 0.04
CA VAL A 133 -18.89 3.69 1.12
C VAL A 133 -20.31 3.66 0.56
N ILE A 134 -20.69 4.65 -0.25
CA ILE A 134 -22.02 4.74 -0.87
C ILE A 134 -22.26 3.54 -1.80
N GLY A 135 -21.31 3.24 -2.68
CA GLY A 135 -21.38 2.08 -3.57
C GLY A 135 -21.46 0.76 -2.81
N GLY A 136 -20.75 0.66 -1.68
CA GLY A 136 -20.82 -0.48 -0.78
C GLY A 136 -22.23 -0.72 -0.22
N TRP A 137 -22.98 0.34 0.10
CA TRP A 137 -24.36 0.20 0.56
C TRP A 137 -25.29 -0.35 -0.52
N PHE A 138 -25.19 0.16 -1.76
CA PHE A 138 -25.99 -0.34 -2.88
C PHE A 138 -25.65 -1.80 -3.23
N ILE A 139 -24.35 -2.13 -3.28
CA ILE A 139 -23.89 -3.50 -3.54
C ILE A 139 -24.37 -4.43 -2.42
N THR A 140 -24.29 -4.00 -1.16
CA THR A 140 -24.73 -4.81 -0.01
C THR A 140 -26.23 -5.04 -0.05
N ALA A 141 -27.02 -4.02 -0.36
CA ALA A 141 -28.47 -4.14 -0.49
C ALA A 141 -28.85 -5.08 -1.65
N GLY A 142 -28.24 -4.90 -2.82
CA GLY A 142 -28.46 -5.75 -3.98
C GLY A 142 -28.07 -7.22 -3.73
N ALA A 143 -26.92 -7.44 -3.10
CA ALA A 143 -26.47 -8.78 -2.72
C ALA A 143 -27.43 -9.44 -1.69
N ALA A 144 -27.84 -8.68 -0.69
CA ALA A 144 -28.80 -9.18 0.30
C ALA A 144 -30.14 -9.56 -0.32
N PHE A 145 -30.66 -8.72 -1.22
CA PHE A 145 -31.90 -9.01 -1.96
C PHE A 145 -31.75 -10.28 -2.81
N THR A 146 -30.67 -10.40 -3.58
CA THR A 146 -30.39 -11.57 -4.42
C THR A 146 -30.26 -12.85 -3.61
N ILE A 147 -29.51 -12.80 -2.50
CA ILE A 147 -29.35 -13.95 -1.60
C ILE A 147 -30.70 -14.33 -0.97
N CYS A 148 -31.45 -13.36 -0.50
CA CYS A 148 -32.78 -13.60 0.07
C CYS A 148 -33.72 -14.26 -0.94
N PHE A 149 -33.75 -13.76 -2.18
CA PHE A 149 -34.53 -14.33 -3.26
C PHE A 149 -34.16 -15.80 -3.54
N VAL A 150 -32.86 -16.09 -3.68
CA VAL A 150 -32.35 -17.45 -3.91
C VAL A 150 -32.67 -18.38 -2.74
N VAL A 151 -32.45 -17.92 -1.50
CA VAL A 151 -32.80 -18.70 -0.28
C VAL A 151 -34.28 -19.01 -0.23
N THR A 152 -35.15 -18.03 -0.53
CA THR A 152 -36.59 -18.22 -0.56
C THR A 152 -37.01 -19.25 -1.62
N LEU A 153 -36.43 -19.21 -2.82
CA LEU A 153 -36.68 -20.22 -3.84
C LEU A 153 -36.24 -21.62 -3.38
N ILE A 154 -35.07 -21.76 -2.78
CA ILE A 154 -34.59 -23.04 -2.26
C ILE A 154 -35.52 -23.58 -1.16
N MET A 155 -35.99 -22.71 -0.27
CA MET A 155 -36.95 -23.11 0.78
C MET A 155 -38.30 -23.49 0.21
N TYR A 156 -38.77 -22.76 -0.81
CA TYR A 156 -40.09 -23.03 -1.43
C TYR A 156 -40.11 -24.42 -2.12
N TYR A 157 -39.05 -24.77 -2.86
CA TYR A 157 -38.99 -26.07 -3.56
C TYR A 157 -38.48 -27.23 -2.68
N GLY A 158 -37.59 -26.95 -1.72
CA GLY A 158 -36.91 -27.97 -0.91
C GLY A 158 -37.54 -28.28 0.45
N GLY A 159 -38.58 -27.54 0.82
CA GLY A 159 -39.33 -27.75 2.07
C GLY A 159 -38.46 -27.77 3.33
N THR A 160 -38.87 -28.57 4.32
CA THR A 160 -38.24 -28.64 5.65
C THR A 160 -36.80 -29.10 5.63
N PHE A 161 -36.39 -29.99 4.71
CA PHE A 161 -35.01 -30.45 4.57
C PHE A 161 -34.09 -29.32 4.12
N ALA A 162 -34.49 -28.50 3.15
CA ALA A 162 -33.75 -27.35 2.70
C ALA A 162 -33.57 -26.31 3.79
N MET A 163 -34.58 -26.09 4.60
CA MET A 163 -34.54 -25.18 5.75
C MET A 163 -33.46 -25.61 6.77
N LEU A 164 -33.43 -26.89 7.15
CA LEU A 164 -32.46 -27.42 8.10
C LEU A 164 -31.02 -27.34 7.53
N ALA A 165 -30.84 -27.65 6.25
CA ALA A 165 -29.56 -27.53 5.56
C ALA A 165 -29.04 -26.09 5.52
N LEU A 166 -29.91 -25.11 5.24
CA LEU A 166 -29.57 -23.69 5.24
C LEU A 166 -29.20 -23.17 6.64
N ILE A 167 -29.90 -23.61 7.68
CA ILE A 167 -29.56 -23.29 9.07
C ILE A 167 -28.15 -23.83 9.41
N ALA A 168 -27.88 -25.10 9.09
CA ALA A 168 -26.57 -25.70 9.32
C ALA A 168 -25.44 -24.96 8.55
N LEU A 169 -25.70 -24.59 7.31
CA LEU A 169 -24.79 -23.77 6.49
C LEU A 169 -24.53 -22.41 7.13
N ALA A 170 -25.58 -21.72 7.61
CA ALA A 170 -25.44 -20.42 8.27
C ALA A 170 -24.57 -20.51 9.52
N ILE A 171 -24.79 -21.52 10.37
CA ILE A 171 -23.98 -21.77 11.58
C ILE A 171 -22.52 -22.04 11.18
N PHE A 172 -22.28 -22.89 10.18
CA PHE A 172 -20.93 -23.18 9.68
C PHE A 172 -20.21 -21.92 9.20
N LEU A 173 -20.87 -21.07 8.40
CA LEU A 173 -20.29 -19.82 7.89
C LEU A 173 -19.98 -18.83 9.02
N LEU A 174 -20.82 -18.74 10.05
CA LEU A 174 -20.58 -17.89 11.22
C LEU A 174 -19.36 -18.33 12.02
N VAL A 175 -19.23 -19.63 12.29
CA VAL A 175 -18.08 -20.20 12.99
C VAL A 175 -16.78 -19.97 12.18
N ARG A 176 -16.80 -20.30 10.89
CA ARG A 176 -15.67 -20.07 9.98
C ARG A 176 -15.25 -18.59 9.91
N SER A 177 -16.23 -17.68 9.80
CA SER A 177 -15.99 -16.23 9.78
C SER A 177 -15.33 -15.73 11.08
N ASN A 178 -15.76 -16.26 12.23
CA ASN A 178 -15.21 -15.87 13.53
C ASN A 178 -13.75 -16.34 13.69
N ILE A 179 -13.45 -17.55 13.25
CA ILE A 179 -12.08 -18.10 13.26
C ILE A 179 -11.15 -17.29 12.35
N HIS A 180 -11.62 -16.96 11.14
CA HIS A 180 -10.83 -16.17 10.19
C HIS A 180 -10.58 -14.73 10.69
N TYR A 181 -11.57 -14.13 11.33
CA TYR A 181 -11.45 -12.80 11.94
C TYR A 181 -10.43 -12.78 13.08
N SER A 182 -10.43 -13.81 13.93
CA SER A 182 -9.47 -13.95 15.04
C SER A 182 -8.02 -14.07 14.55
N LYS A 183 -7.77 -14.80 13.45
CA LYS A 183 -6.43 -14.90 12.83
C LYS A 183 -5.97 -13.54 12.28
N LYS A 184 -6.86 -12.81 11.58
CA LYS A 184 -6.54 -11.50 11.00
C LYS A 184 -6.28 -10.41 12.05
N GLN A 185 -6.79 -10.57 13.27
CA GLN A 185 -6.54 -9.65 14.38
C GLN A 185 -5.17 -9.87 15.03
N LYS A 186 -4.66 -11.11 15.03
CA LYS A 186 -3.29 -11.41 15.50
C LYS A 186 -2.21 -10.82 14.57
N ASP A 187 -2.48 -10.74 13.27
CA ASP A 187 -1.56 -10.10 12.31
C ASP A 187 -1.52 -8.55 12.44
N LYS A 188 -2.59 -7.93 12.96
CA LYS A 188 -2.61 -6.47 13.23
C LYS A 188 -1.76 -6.05 14.44
N GLY A 189 -1.36 -6.97 15.30
CA GLY A 189 -0.47 -6.71 16.43
C GLY A 189 0.99 -6.39 16.02
N LYS A 190 1.35 -6.57 14.76
CA LYS A 190 2.69 -6.22 14.24
C LYS A 190 2.89 -4.70 14.05
N ASP A 191 1.84 -3.89 14.05
CA ASP A 191 1.90 -2.42 13.96
C ASP A 191 2.06 -1.72 15.33
N ASP A 192 2.39 -2.46 16.38
CA ASP A 192 2.51 -1.92 17.75
C ASP A 192 3.62 -0.86 17.85
N ILE A 193 4.74 -1.03 17.16
CA ILE A 193 5.88 -0.11 17.19
C ILE A 193 5.48 1.28 16.67
N PHE A 194 4.75 1.35 15.55
CA PHE A 194 4.31 2.63 14.99
C PHE A 194 3.26 3.32 15.88
N SER A 195 2.34 2.56 16.45
CA SER A 195 1.34 3.08 17.40
C SER A 195 2.00 3.66 18.66
N ARG A 196 3.04 2.99 19.19
CA ARG A 196 3.85 3.49 20.31
C ARG A 196 4.64 4.74 19.94
N LEU A 197 5.21 4.80 18.72
CA LEU A 197 5.91 5.98 18.20
C LEU A 197 5.00 7.21 18.20
N ILE A 198 3.75 7.05 17.73
CA ILE A 198 2.78 8.16 17.69
C ILE A 198 2.33 8.59 19.09
N ALA A 199 2.19 7.64 20.01
CA ALA A 199 1.74 7.90 21.39
C ALA A 199 2.84 8.49 22.30
N SER A 200 4.12 8.22 22.02
CA SER A 200 5.23 8.71 22.82
C SER A 200 5.36 10.24 22.73
N LYS A 201 5.66 10.89 23.87
CA LYS A 201 5.96 12.34 23.96
C LYS A 201 7.47 12.62 23.94
N ASP A 202 8.29 11.61 24.23
CA ASP A 202 9.73 11.72 24.26
C ASP A 202 10.33 11.64 22.83
N LYS A 203 11.18 12.61 22.49
CA LYS A 203 11.84 12.73 21.19
C LYS A 203 12.84 11.60 20.93
N GLU A 204 13.60 11.21 21.94
CA GLU A 204 14.60 10.14 21.83
C GLU A 204 13.93 8.78 21.66
N GLU A 205 12.86 8.53 22.41
CA GLU A 205 12.07 7.31 22.27
C GLU A 205 11.43 7.21 20.86
N ARG A 206 10.87 8.33 20.34
CA ARG A 206 10.34 8.38 18.98
C ARG A 206 11.41 8.03 17.95
N TRP A 207 12.60 8.60 18.08
CA TRP A 207 13.71 8.33 17.18
C TRP A 207 14.12 6.85 17.22
N ARG A 208 14.24 6.28 18.41
CA ARG A 208 14.54 4.84 18.57
C ARG A 208 13.48 3.94 17.93
N LEU A 209 12.20 4.24 18.16
CA LEU A 209 11.09 3.47 17.60
C LEU A 209 11.02 3.61 16.07
N LEU A 210 11.29 4.80 15.53
CA LEU A 210 11.35 5.02 14.09
C LEU A 210 12.48 4.23 13.44
N ARG A 211 13.69 4.28 14.00
CA ARG A 211 14.83 3.47 13.53
C ARG A 211 14.48 1.98 13.52
N GLN A 212 13.86 1.49 14.57
CA GLN A 212 13.44 0.10 14.65
C GLN A 212 12.39 -0.24 13.60
N HIS A 213 11.39 0.63 13.38
CA HIS A 213 10.34 0.40 12.40
C HIS A 213 10.90 0.38 10.97
N VAL A 214 11.74 1.37 10.61
CA VAL A 214 12.40 1.44 9.30
C VAL A 214 13.28 0.22 9.06
N ASN A 215 14.13 -0.17 10.03
CA ASN A 215 14.95 -1.37 9.89
C ASN A 215 14.12 -2.62 9.66
N ASN A 216 13.04 -2.83 10.43
CA ASN A 216 12.14 -3.96 10.23
C ASN A 216 11.52 -3.97 8.82
N THR A 217 11.19 -2.79 8.28
CA THR A 217 10.68 -2.66 6.91
C THR A 217 11.75 -3.08 5.90
N LEU A 218 12.99 -2.59 6.04
CA LEU A 218 14.08 -2.89 5.10
C LEU A 218 14.45 -4.38 5.12
N VAL A 219 14.50 -5.00 6.32
CA VAL A 219 14.72 -6.46 6.48
C VAL A 219 13.62 -7.26 5.80
N ALA A 220 12.36 -6.89 6.03
CA ALA A 220 11.22 -7.59 5.44
C ALA A 220 11.20 -7.48 3.91
N GLU A 221 11.51 -6.29 3.37
CA GLU A 221 11.56 -6.06 1.91
C GLU A 221 12.73 -6.81 1.26
N MET A 222 13.89 -6.87 1.90
CA MET A 222 15.03 -7.65 1.41
C MET A 222 14.71 -9.16 1.37
N ALA A 223 14.13 -9.68 2.46
CA ALA A 223 13.71 -11.08 2.53
C ALA A 223 12.64 -11.41 1.47
N PHE A 224 11.63 -10.56 1.32
CA PHE A 224 10.60 -10.70 0.29
C PHE A 224 11.19 -10.70 -1.12
N THR A 225 12.11 -9.77 -1.37
CA THR A 225 12.77 -9.64 -2.68
C THR A 225 13.56 -10.90 -3.02
N ASN A 226 14.33 -11.44 -2.07
CA ASN A 226 15.12 -12.65 -2.24
C ASN A 226 14.23 -13.87 -2.57
N GLU A 227 13.20 -14.10 -1.77
CA GLU A 227 12.26 -15.20 -1.97
C GLU A 227 11.53 -15.10 -3.30
N THR A 228 11.05 -13.89 -3.63
CA THR A 228 10.30 -13.67 -4.87
C THR A 228 11.20 -13.78 -6.10
N TYR A 229 12.44 -13.28 -6.06
CA TYR A 229 13.41 -13.42 -7.13
C TYR A 229 13.68 -14.89 -7.43
N ARG A 230 13.90 -15.71 -6.40
CA ARG A 230 14.07 -17.16 -6.54
C ARG A 230 12.83 -17.82 -7.13
N GLN A 231 11.64 -17.47 -6.64
CA GLN A 231 10.37 -18.00 -7.15
C GLN A 231 10.15 -17.67 -8.64
N ILE A 232 10.52 -16.46 -9.08
CA ILE A 232 10.38 -16.05 -10.48
C ILE A 232 11.36 -16.81 -11.37
N THR A 233 12.63 -16.86 -10.97
CA THR A 233 13.68 -17.52 -11.76
C THR A 233 13.49 -19.03 -11.85
N ASP A 234 13.12 -19.67 -10.76
CA ASP A 234 12.73 -21.10 -10.76
C ASP A 234 11.48 -21.33 -11.60
N GLY A 235 10.50 -20.42 -11.51
CA GLY A 235 9.28 -20.49 -12.30
C GLY A 235 9.51 -20.36 -13.80
N PHE A 236 10.49 -19.53 -14.19
CA PHE A 236 10.88 -19.38 -15.59
C PHE A 236 11.65 -20.59 -16.12
N ILE A 237 12.66 -21.05 -15.38
CA ILE A 237 13.50 -22.20 -15.77
C ILE A 237 12.66 -23.48 -15.89
N ASN A 238 11.76 -23.72 -14.94
CA ASN A 238 10.92 -24.93 -14.87
C ASN A 238 9.55 -24.76 -15.55
N GLU A 239 9.33 -23.69 -16.30
CA GLU A 239 8.07 -23.39 -17.00
C GLU A 239 6.83 -23.43 -16.09
N ASN A 240 6.98 -23.08 -14.81
CA ASN A 240 5.91 -23.14 -13.83
C ASN A 240 5.06 -21.85 -13.80
N LEU A 241 4.04 -21.82 -14.69
CA LEU A 241 3.12 -20.69 -14.81
C LEU A 241 2.40 -20.33 -13.51
N LYS A 242 2.04 -21.34 -12.68
CA LYS A 242 1.36 -21.11 -11.39
C LYS A 242 2.24 -20.36 -10.42
N ALA A 243 3.54 -20.68 -10.36
CA ALA A 243 4.51 -19.98 -9.53
C ALA A 243 4.69 -18.53 -9.99
N LEU A 244 4.79 -18.31 -11.32
CA LEU A 244 4.93 -16.96 -11.90
C LEU A 244 3.68 -16.09 -11.65
N ARG A 245 2.47 -16.61 -11.84
CA ARG A 245 1.23 -15.89 -11.51
C ARG A 245 1.14 -15.54 -10.04
N LYS A 246 1.58 -16.42 -9.13
CA LYS A 246 1.65 -16.14 -7.70
C LYS A 246 2.66 -15.04 -7.41
N ALA A 247 3.83 -15.06 -8.05
CA ALA A 247 4.86 -14.04 -7.87
C ALA A 247 4.38 -12.64 -8.31
N VAL A 248 3.68 -12.52 -9.46
CA VAL A 248 3.05 -11.25 -9.90
C VAL A 248 2.12 -10.71 -8.82
N ASN A 249 1.17 -11.53 -8.36
CA ASN A 249 0.18 -11.10 -7.37
C ASN A 249 0.84 -10.71 -6.04
N ASN A 250 1.86 -11.45 -5.61
CA ASN A 250 2.60 -11.15 -4.39
C ASN A 250 3.34 -9.82 -4.51
N THR A 251 4.00 -9.56 -5.64
CA THR A 251 4.74 -8.32 -5.91
C THR A 251 3.80 -7.10 -5.93
N ASP A 252 2.63 -7.21 -6.59
CA ASP A 252 1.65 -6.13 -6.64
C ASP A 252 1.07 -5.83 -5.23
N ASN A 253 0.78 -6.86 -4.44
CA ASN A 253 0.32 -6.71 -3.06
C ASN A 253 1.39 -6.07 -2.16
N GLN A 254 2.66 -6.50 -2.31
CA GLN A 254 3.77 -5.96 -1.54
C GLN A 254 4.00 -4.48 -1.86
N LYS A 255 3.90 -4.10 -3.13
CA LYS A 255 4.00 -2.70 -3.57
C LYS A 255 2.96 -1.81 -2.89
N GLU A 256 1.70 -2.25 -2.81
CA GLU A 256 0.65 -1.50 -2.13
C GLU A 256 0.86 -1.45 -0.61
N MET A 257 1.42 -2.50 -0.02
CA MET A 257 1.78 -2.52 1.40
C MET A 257 2.94 -1.57 1.69
N LEU A 258 4.00 -1.60 0.88
CA LEU A 258 5.16 -0.72 1.04
C LEU A 258 4.79 0.76 0.94
N LYS A 259 3.88 1.15 0.03
CA LYS A 259 3.38 2.52 -0.05
C LYS A 259 2.72 2.98 1.26
N LYS A 260 1.93 2.10 1.90
CA LYS A 260 1.28 2.41 3.18
C LYS A 260 2.30 2.55 4.31
N ILE A 261 3.29 1.66 4.36
CA ILE A 261 4.38 1.70 5.36
C ILE A 261 5.19 2.98 5.19
N ARG A 262 5.61 3.30 3.96
CA ARG A 262 6.38 4.51 3.65
C ARG A 262 5.67 5.80 4.12
N ARG A 263 4.35 5.91 3.90
CA ARG A 263 3.57 7.06 4.39
C ARG A 263 3.63 7.18 5.92
N LYS A 264 3.49 6.06 6.63
CA LYS A 264 3.61 6.02 8.10
C LYS A 264 5.00 6.46 8.55
N GLU A 265 6.05 5.97 7.92
CA GLU A 265 7.44 6.30 8.26
C GLU A 265 7.76 7.77 8.00
N ILE A 266 7.24 8.36 6.91
CA ILE A 266 7.35 9.81 6.64
C ILE A 266 6.66 10.62 7.76
N LEU A 267 5.48 10.18 8.22
CA LEU A 267 4.81 10.83 9.35
C LEU A 267 5.63 10.70 10.65
N GLY A 268 6.26 9.53 10.86
CA GLY A 268 7.19 9.32 11.96
C GLY A 268 8.39 10.28 11.90
N LEU A 269 8.99 10.43 10.72
CA LEU A 269 10.13 11.33 10.49
C LEU A 269 9.79 12.81 10.78
N ARG A 270 8.58 13.25 10.46
CA ARG A 270 8.10 14.61 10.77
C ARG A 270 7.90 14.87 12.28
N ARG A 271 7.82 13.81 13.09
CA ARG A 271 7.57 13.91 14.56
C ARG A 271 8.81 13.80 15.42
N ILE A 272 9.95 13.53 14.85
CA ILE A 272 11.25 13.55 15.52
C ILE A 272 11.83 14.97 15.55
N ASP A 273 13.00 15.13 16.17
CA ASP A 273 13.70 16.41 16.18
C ASP A 273 14.10 16.87 14.76
N ASN A 274 13.91 18.16 14.48
CA ASN A 274 14.12 18.73 13.14
C ASN A 274 15.56 18.56 12.65
N PHE A 275 16.56 18.69 13.54
CA PHE A 275 17.95 18.51 13.16
C PHE A 275 18.24 17.07 12.71
N THR A 276 17.83 16.10 13.52
CA THR A 276 17.95 14.67 13.19
C THR A 276 17.15 14.31 11.94
N ALA A 277 15.95 14.87 11.78
CA ALA A 277 15.11 14.64 10.61
C ALA A 277 15.81 15.11 9.32
N ILE A 278 16.40 16.30 9.31
CA ILE A 278 17.12 16.85 8.15
C ILE A 278 18.37 16.01 7.83
N GLU A 279 19.17 15.67 8.84
CA GLU A 279 20.39 14.87 8.69
C GLU A 279 20.10 13.49 8.08
N LYS A 280 19.06 12.81 8.57
CA LYS A 280 18.74 11.43 8.20
C LYS A 280 17.80 11.30 6.99
N ASN A 281 17.20 12.41 6.55
CA ASN A 281 16.21 12.43 5.47
C ASN A 281 16.71 11.79 4.16
N THR A 282 17.92 12.13 3.74
CA THR A 282 18.52 11.60 2.49
C THR A 282 18.65 10.08 2.55
N TRP A 283 19.12 9.56 3.68
CA TRP A 283 19.33 8.12 3.86
C TRP A 283 18.02 7.36 3.99
N PHE A 284 17.03 7.94 4.68
CA PHE A 284 15.67 7.40 4.71
C PHE A 284 15.08 7.27 3.30
N HIS A 285 15.15 8.35 2.52
CA HIS A 285 14.60 8.33 1.16
C HIS A 285 15.38 7.39 0.22
N LEU A 286 16.69 7.31 0.36
CA LEU A 286 17.51 6.37 -0.42
C LEU A 286 17.12 4.91 -0.12
N GLY A 287 16.97 4.55 1.16
CA GLY A 287 16.54 3.21 1.58
C GLY A 287 15.13 2.87 1.07
N SER A 288 14.18 3.77 1.32
CA SER A 288 12.79 3.59 0.89
C SER A 288 12.63 3.52 -0.64
N ASN A 289 13.37 4.36 -1.40
CA ASN A 289 13.36 4.29 -2.86
C ASN A 289 14.02 3.01 -3.37
N SER A 290 15.08 2.53 -2.71
CA SER A 290 15.72 1.26 -3.08
C SER A 290 14.75 0.08 -2.94
N CYS A 291 13.96 0.02 -1.86
CA CYS A 291 12.89 -0.96 -1.71
C CYS A 291 11.88 -0.91 -2.87
N GLU A 292 11.42 0.29 -3.22
CA GLU A 292 10.47 0.46 -4.32
C GLU A 292 11.06 0.02 -5.66
N GLN A 293 12.33 0.36 -5.94
CA GLN A 293 13.02 -0.04 -7.17
C GLN A 293 13.26 -1.56 -7.23
N MET A 294 13.56 -2.22 -6.11
CA MET A 294 13.66 -3.69 -6.06
C MET A 294 12.35 -4.36 -6.47
N LEU A 295 11.20 -3.87 -5.98
CA LEU A 295 9.88 -4.38 -6.40
C LEU A 295 9.61 -4.14 -7.90
N TYR A 296 10.05 -2.99 -8.45
CA TYR A 296 9.95 -2.73 -9.88
C TYR A 296 10.84 -3.67 -10.71
N CYS A 297 12.07 -3.98 -10.25
CA CYS A 297 12.92 -4.98 -10.91
C CYS A 297 12.25 -6.35 -10.92
N LEU A 298 11.71 -6.81 -9.78
CA LEU A 298 10.98 -8.07 -9.72
C LEU A 298 9.82 -8.11 -10.71
N LYS A 299 9.06 -7.02 -10.83
CA LYS A 299 7.95 -6.95 -11.79
C LYS A 299 8.44 -7.01 -13.23
N ARG A 300 9.49 -6.26 -13.58
CA ARG A 300 10.09 -6.27 -14.92
C ARG A 300 10.73 -7.61 -15.29
N ILE A 301 11.16 -8.41 -14.31
CA ILE A 301 11.57 -9.81 -14.54
C ILE A 301 10.32 -10.69 -14.71
N CYS A 302 9.37 -10.59 -13.81
CA CYS A 302 8.25 -11.53 -13.71
C CYS A 302 7.27 -11.44 -14.89
N ASP A 303 6.93 -10.22 -15.34
CA ASP A 303 5.93 -10.03 -16.39
C ASP A 303 6.37 -10.67 -17.73
N PRO A 304 7.60 -10.44 -18.26
CA PRO A 304 8.07 -11.13 -19.47
C PRO A 304 8.25 -12.64 -19.29
N CYS A 305 8.74 -13.10 -18.14
CA CYS A 305 8.87 -14.53 -17.84
C CYS A 305 7.51 -15.22 -17.83
N LYS A 306 6.51 -14.60 -17.19
CA LYS A 306 5.14 -15.10 -17.17
C LYS A 306 4.53 -15.16 -18.55
N GLU A 307 4.67 -14.10 -19.36
CA GLU A 307 4.17 -14.03 -20.72
C GLU A 307 4.80 -15.11 -21.61
N HIS A 308 6.12 -15.32 -21.47
CA HIS A 308 6.84 -16.34 -22.21
C HIS A 308 6.31 -17.75 -21.93
N VAL A 309 6.13 -18.08 -20.64
CA VAL A 309 5.64 -19.39 -20.21
C VAL A 309 4.13 -19.57 -20.53
N ASP A 310 3.32 -18.53 -20.37
CA ASP A 310 1.88 -18.54 -20.66
C ASP A 310 1.60 -18.81 -22.15
N ASN A 311 2.44 -18.25 -23.03
CA ASN A 311 2.37 -18.46 -24.49
C ASN A 311 3.06 -19.74 -24.93
N LYS A 312 3.63 -20.55 -24.05
CA LYS A 312 4.38 -21.79 -24.38
C LYS A 312 5.46 -21.57 -25.45
N PHE A 313 6.18 -20.47 -25.36
CA PHE A 313 7.32 -20.23 -26.23
C PHE A 313 8.46 -21.18 -25.86
N THR A 314 9.40 -21.37 -26.81
CA THR A 314 10.55 -22.26 -26.62
C THR A 314 11.29 -21.94 -25.32
N PRO A 315 11.52 -22.94 -24.43
CA PRO A 315 12.20 -22.70 -23.16
C PRO A 315 13.64 -22.22 -23.35
N LEU A 316 14.24 -21.73 -22.26
CA LEU A 316 15.63 -21.35 -22.24
C LEU A 316 16.51 -22.57 -22.53
N SER A 317 17.59 -22.39 -23.32
CA SER A 317 18.50 -23.51 -23.63
C SER A 317 19.17 -24.06 -22.39
N GLU A 318 19.48 -25.35 -22.37
CA GLU A 318 20.20 -25.99 -21.26
C GLU A 318 21.50 -25.28 -20.93
N ARG A 319 22.23 -24.85 -21.96
CA ARG A 319 23.47 -24.08 -21.77
C ARG A 319 23.24 -22.79 -20.98
N ALA A 320 22.28 -21.97 -21.42
CA ALA A 320 21.95 -20.71 -20.72
C ALA A 320 21.42 -20.95 -19.30
N THR A 321 20.64 -22.01 -19.08
CA THR A 321 20.16 -22.42 -17.78
C THR A 321 21.31 -22.80 -16.85
N ASN A 322 22.24 -23.64 -17.32
CA ASN A 322 23.39 -24.09 -16.54
C ASN A 322 24.37 -22.96 -16.20
N GLU A 323 24.49 -21.94 -17.04
CA GLU A 323 25.29 -20.75 -16.79
C GLU A 323 24.60 -19.78 -15.81
N PHE A 324 23.27 -19.71 -15.83
CA PHE A 324 22.50 -18.78 -15.00
C PHE A 324 22.31 -19.28 -13.56
N ILE A 325 22.07 -20.57 -13.35
CA ILE A 325 21.79 -21.15 -12.01
C ILE A 325 22.85 -20.77 -10.98
N PRO A 326 24.16 -20.91 -11.24
CA PRO A 326 25.19 -20.52 -10.27
C PRO A 326 25.15 -19.03 -9.89
N ILE A 327 24.89 -18.15 -10.86
CA ILE A 327 24.78 -16.71 -10.65
C ILE A 327 23.55 -16.35 -9.83
N ARG A 328 22.41 -16.98 -10.12
CA ARG A 328 21.17 -16.86 -9.34
C ARG A 328 21.39 -17.30 -7.88
N ASP A 329 22.06 -18.43 -7.69
CA ASP A 329 22.31 -18.98 -6.35
C ASP A 329 23.29 -18.11 -5.56
N GLU A 330 24.34 -17.59 -6.21
CA GLU A 330 25.24 -16.59 -5.61
C GLU A 330 24.47 -15.31 -5.21
N MET A 331 23.57 -14.83 -6.06
CA MET A 331 22.76 -13.66 -5.79
C MET A 331 21.81 -13.87 -4.61
N THR A 332 21.13 -15.01 -4.55
CA THR A 332 20.23 -15.32 -3.43
C THR A 332 20.98 -15.50 -2.12
N ALA A 333 22.19 -16.09 -2.16
CA ALA A 333 23.05 -16.22 -0.99
C ALA A 333 23.52 -14.84 -0.49
N LEU A 334 23.92 -13.93 -1.38
CA LEU A 334 24.33 -12.57 -1.00
C LEU A 334 23.14 -11.75 -0.43
N MET A 335 21.95 -11.87 -1.00
CA MET A 335 20.76 -11.21 -0.45
C MET A 335 20.37 -11.80 0.92
N THR A 336 20.59 -13.10 1.17
CA THR A 336 20.39 -13.69 2.49
C THR A 336 21.36 -13.10 3.51
N LYS A 337 22.66 -13.07 3.20
CA LYS A 337 23.65 -12.42 4.05
C LYS A 337 23.34 -10.94 4.31
N ALA A 338 22.89 -10.22 3.27
CA ALA A 338 22.48 -8.82 3.39
C ALA A 338 21.28 -8.67 4.35
N THR A 339 20.31 -9.57 4.28
CA THR A 339 19.17 -9.60 5.21
C THR A 339 19.63 -9.83 6.66
N GLU A 340 20.57 -10.73 6.87
CA GLU A 340 21.15 -11.01 8.19
C GLU A 340 21.93 -9.81 8.75
N VAL A 341 22.73 -9.13 7.92
CA VAL A 341 23.45 -7.92 8.31
C VAL A 341 22.47 -6.82 8.74
N LEU A 342 21.39 -6.60 7.99
CA LEU A 342 20.33 -5.65 8.35
C LEU A 342 19.62 -6.04 9.66
N ALA A 343 19.25 -7.31 9.80
CA ALA A 343 18.51 -7.81 10.97
C ALA A 343 19.34 -7.71 12.25
N ASN A 344 20.63 -8.07 12.18
CA ASN A 344 21.55 -8.08 13.31
C ASN A 344 22.29 -6.73 13.49
N LYS A 345 22.11 -5.77 12.57
CA LYS A 345 22.82 -4.49 12.55
C LYS A 345 24.33 -4.65 12.53
N ALA A 346 24.82 -5.70 11.86
CA ALA A 346 26.27 -6.02 11.76
C ALA A 346 26.93 -5.20 10.63
N TYR A 347 26.94 -3.85 10.79
CA TYR A 347 27.37 -2.92 9.74
C TYR A 347 28.86 -2.96 9.42
N ASP A 348 29.69 -3.59 10.24
CA ASP A 348 31.09 -3.91 9.97
C ASP A 348 31.28 -4.80 8.73
N GLN A 349 30.31 -5.67 8.45
CA GLN A 349 30.32 -6.57 7.29
C GLN A 349 29.83 -5.90 6.00
N THR A 350 29.25 -4.70 6.08
CA THR A 350 28.63 -4.03 4.92
C THR A 350 29.61 -3.83 3.77
N ASP A 351 30.83 -3.37 4.04
CA ASP A 351 31.79 -3.06 2.97
C ASP A 351 32.27 -4.32 2.24
N ALA A 352 32.36 -5.47 2.93
CA ALA A 352 32.67 -6.75 2.31
C ALA A 352 31.52 -7.18 1.36
N LEU A 353 30.27 -7.12 1.82
CA LEU A 353 29.11 -7.45 1.00
C LEU A 353 28.95 -6.51 -0.21
N LEU A 354 29.26 -5.23 -0.05
CA LEU A 354 29.24 -4.27 -1.16
C LEU A 354 30.27 -4.62 -2.24
N ARG A 355 31.46 -5.13 -1.85
CA ARG A 355 32.47 -5.63 -2.80
C ARG A 355 32.02 -6.92 -3.49
N GLU A 356 31.51 -7.91 -2.73
CA GLU A 356 30.97 -9.15 -3.29
C GLU A 356 29.86 -8.87 -4.31
N GLY A 357 28.93 -7.96 -3.99
CA GLY A 357 27.90 -7.52 -4.90
C GLY A 357 28.43 -6.81 -6.16
N ALA A 358 29.54 -6.07 -6.08
CA ALA A 358 30.16 -5.48 -7.25
C ALA A 358 30.76 -6.55 -8.18
N ILE A 359 31.39 -7.58 -7.62
CA ILE A 359 31.92 -8.73 -8.36
C ILE A 359 30.78 -9.48 -9.06
N LEU A 360 29.71 -9.79 -8.35
CA LEU A 360 28.53 -10.43 -8.92
C LEU A 360 27.94 -9.63 -10.09
N LYS A 361 27.84 -8.29 -9.92
CA LYS A 361 27.39 -7.40 -10.99
C LYS A 361 28.25 -7.52 -12.25
N GLY A 362 29.57 -7.66 -12.09
CA GLY A 362 30.50 -7.92 -13.18
C GLY A 362 30.24 -9.26 -13.87
N LYS A 363 30.06 -10.34 -13.11
CA LYS A 363 29.73 -11.67 -13.66
C LYS A 363 28.45 -11.64 -14.50
N ILE A 364 27.38 -11.00 -13.98
CA ILE A 364 26.12 -10.85 -14.73
C ILE A 364 26.33 -10.06 -16.03
N SER A 365 27.15 -9.00 -15.99
CA SER A 365 27.48 -8.22 -17.19
C SER A 365 28.21 -9.03 -18.27
N THR A 366 29.15 -9.88 -17.85
CA THR A 366 29.87 -10.78 -18.76
C THR A 366 28.90 -11.78 -19.42
N LEU A 367 28.07 -12.45 -18.61
CA LEU A 367 27.09 -13.41 -19.12
C LEU A 367 26.08 -12.75 -20.08
N ARG A 368 25.68 -11.51 -19.80
CA ARG A 368 24.80 -10.76 -20.70
C ARG A 368 25.46 -10.47 -22.04
N LYS A 369 26.74 -10.08 -22.04
CA LYS A 369 27.50 -9.85 -23.26
C LYS A 369 27.62 -11.14 -24.10
N GLU A 370 28.01 -12.23 -23.47
CA GLU A 370 28.09 -13.54 -24.14
C GLU A 370 26.77 -13.98 -24.76
N GLN A 371 25.65 -13.72 -24.07
CA GLN A 371 24.33 -14.04 -24.63
C GLN A 371 23.96 -13.14 -25.83
N MET A 372 24.37 -11.87 -25.83
CA MET A 372 24.21 -10.97 -26.99
C MET A 372 25.02 -11.45 -28.19
N ASP A 373 26.25 -11.88 -27.99
CA ASP A 373 27.12 -12.41 -29.03
C ASP A 373 26.46 -13.67 -29.68
N ARG A 374 25.90 -14.58 -28.88
CA ARG A 374 25.18 -15.77 -29.35
C ARG A 374 23.94 -15.43 -30.19
N ILE A 375 23.24 -14.36 -29.88
CA ILE A 375 22.10 -13.89 -30.69
C ILE A 375 22.59 -13.43 -32.07
N GLN A 376 23.71 -12.74 -32.13
CA GLN A 376 24.31 -12.26 -33.39
C GLN A 376 24.77 -13.43 -34.27
N GLU A 377 25.32 -14.48 -33.68
CA GLU A 377 25.75 -15.71 -34.35
C GLU A 377 24.58 -16.61 -34.80
N ARG A 378 23.33 -16.24 -34.45
CA ARG A 378 22.10 -17.01 -34.76
C ARG A 378 22.05 -18.41 -34.16
N ASP A 379 22.80 -18.66 -33.10
CA ASP A 379 22.92 -19.97 -32.44
C ASP A 379 21.80 -20.23 -31.41
N VAL A 380 20.87 -19.26 -31.17
CA VAL A 380 19.89 -19.35 -30.10
C VAL A 380 18.51 -18.85 -30.50
N ASN A 381 17.46 -19.32 -29.79
CA ASN A 381 16.11 -18.79 -29.96
C ASN A 381 16.02 -17.35 -29.50
N VAL A 382 15.71 -16.42 -30.39
CA VAL A 382 15.70 -14.98 -30.16
C VAL A 382 14.69 -14.58 -29.07
N LYS A 383 13.49 -15.15 -29.07
CA LYS A 383 12.44 -14.80 -28.06
C LYS A 383 12.87 -15.19 -26.64
N ALA A 384 13.34 -16.42 -26.44
CA ALA A 384 13.84 -16.89 -25.16
C ALA A 384 15.05 -16.07 -24.70
N SER A 385 15.97 -15.78 -25.63
CA SER A 385 17.16 -14.96 -25.36
C SER A 385 16.83 -13.53 -24.94
N MET A 386 15.82 -12.89 -25.54
CA MET A 386 15.39 -11.54 -25.16
C MET A 386 14.84 -11.51 -23.74
N VAL A 387 14.01 -12.49 -23.34
CA VAL A 387 13.54 -12.59 -21.96
C VAL A 387 14.70 -12.85 -21.00
N TYR A 388 15.64 -13.73 -21.37
CA TYR A 388 16.82 -14.00 -20.57
C TYR A 388 17.72 -12.77 -20.39
N LEU A 389 17.99 -12.01 -21.46
CA LEU A 389 18.72 -10.75 -21.38
C LEU A 389 18.05 -9.74 -20.44
N ASN A 390 16.70 -9.67 -20.47
CA ASN A 390 15.95 -8.84 -19.55
C ASN A 390 16.12 -9.33 -18.10
N VAL A 391 16.05 -10.64 -17.85
CA VAL A 391 16.31 -11.22 -16.51
C VAL A 391 17.71 -10.84 -16.01
N LEU A 392 18.73 -10.95 -16.85
CA LEU A 392 20.10 -10.58 -16.49
C LEU A 392 20.23 -9.08 -16.21
N GLN A 393 19.63 -8.21 -17.06
CA GLN A 393 19.64 -6.76 -16.87
C GLN A 393 18.99 -6.37 -15.53
N GLU A 394 17.81 -6.86 -15.28
CA GLU A 394 17.07 -6.51 -14.06
C GLU A 394 17.71 -7.12 -12.81
N SER A 395 18.36 -8.29 -12.92
CA SER A 395 19.18 -8.86 -11.86
C SER A 395 20.37 -7.96 -11.51
N GLN A 396 21.00 -7.36 -12.51
CA GLN A 396 22.10 -6.41 -12.33
C GLN A 396 21.63 -5.13 -11.63
N GLU A 397 20.44 -4.61 -11.99
CA GLU A 397 19.83 -3.46 -11.32
C GLU A 397 19.43 -3.80 -9.88
N LEU A 398 18.89 -5.00 -9.65
CA LEU A 398 18.53 -5.48 -8.33
C LEU A 398 19.74 -5.53 -7.40
N VAL A 399 20.93 -5.98 -7.90
CA VAL A 399 22.20 -5.90 -7.15
C VAL A 399 22.55 -4.44 -6.79
N SER A 400 22.32 -3.50 -7.67
CA SER A 400 22.61 -2.09 -7.41
C SER A 400 21.70 -1.54 -6.30
N TYR A 401 20.40 -1.85 -6.34
CA TYR A 401 19.44 -1.34 -5.37
C TYR A 401 19.60 -1.94 -3.97
N TRP A 402 19.85 -3.25 -3.82
CA TRP A 402 20.09 -3.80 -2.49
C TRP A 402 21.41 -3.29 -1.87
N ARG A 403 22.42 -2.98 -2.70
CA ARG A 403 23.65 -2.33 -2.23
C ARG A 403 23.39 -0.89 -1.75
N HIS A 404 22.53 -0.13 -2.45
CA HIS A 404 22.10 1.20 -2.00
C HIS A 404 21.31 1.12 -0.69
N LEU A 405 20.44 0.12 -0.54
CA LEU A 405 19.67 -0.13 0.68
C LEU A 405 20.58 -0.40 1.88
N LEU A 406 21.60 -1.26 1.74
CA LEU A 406 22.57 -1.54 2.80
C LEU A 406 23.31 -0.28 3.25
N ARG A 407 23.78 0.55 2.31
CA ARG A 407 24.44 1.84 2.62
C ARG A 407 23.48 2.78 3.32
N ALA A 408 22.26 2.88 2.82
CA ALA A 408 21.25 3.77 3.38
C ALA A 408 20.90 3.40 4.82
N ASP A 409 20.69 2.10 5.10
CA ASP A 409 20.39 1.65 6.45
C ASP A 409 21.56 1.88 7.40
N ARG A 410 22.79 1.53 7.02
CA ARG A 410 23.96 1.83 7.83
C ARG A 410 24.03 3.31 8.23
N MET A 411 23.86 4.21 7.26
CA MET A 411 23.92 5.67 7.52
C MET A 411 22.71 6.21 8.28
N PHE A 412 21.56 5.58 8.12
CA PHE A 412 20.35 5.95 8.87
C PHE A 412 20.44 5.50 10.32
N GLN A 413 20.96 4.29 10.58
CA GLN A 413 21.02 3.68 11.91
C GLN A 413 22.21 4.15 12.75
N THR A 414 23.35 4.50 12.13
CA THR A 414 24.55 4.97 12.83
C THR A 414 24.49 6.47 13.04
N ASP A 415 24.82 6.92 14.23
CA ASP A 415 25.02 8.34 14.51
C ASP A 415 26.37 8.76 13.90
N LEU A 416 26.39 9.83 13.11
CA LEU A 416 27.65 10.39 12.61
C LEU A 416 28.44 10.82 13.85
N LYS A 417 29.63 10.22 14.05
CA LYS A 417 30.58 10.71 15.05
C LYS A 417 30.80 12.20 14.78
N LYS A 418 30.43 13.05 15.76
CA LYS A 418 30.81 14.44 15.78
C LYS A 418 32.34 14.60 15.78
#